data_12581930d4a8920873577edf272fc452
#
_entry.id   12581930d4a8920873577edf272fc452
#
_cell.length_a   1.000
_cell.length_b   1.000
_cell.length_c   1.000
_cell.angle_alpha   90.00
_cell.angle_beta   90.00
_cell.angle_gamma   90.00
#
_symmetry.space_group_name_H-M   'P 1'
#
loop_
_entity.id
_entity.type
_entity.pdbx_description
1 polymer ?
#
loop_
_entity_poly.entity_id
_entity_poly.type
_entity_poly.pdbx_seq_one_letter_code
_entity_poly.pdbx_strand_id
1 'polypeptide(L)'
;MRRSIRIVSGLIGLLFVLAGVAWSGPKQPVPVSILMPAPYADASTQLVEAFNREHRGTIQLEVIRGPLETESISDLAISSLLLGDTPFDALLMDVTWLPKYAEAGWLEPLDPWFDQSALDQLILGARLGNHYKDQLYRWPLGADVGVLYWRKDLMEAPPSTPQQLSDIAIKLVQSNRVTNGFVWQGRQYEGLSCNFVEVLHGFGGQWINPANGQLELDSTSAARAAEWMQSLIATGASPRAVTNYSESDSLQAFKAGDAAFMRNWPYAWAELQKPESNVRGKVGITLMVAEPGQSPAATVGSWGLSLLKQSPHPEAAVEAIRYLTSETAQRERFLNQGYTPTSQSLFTDPDLVAVSSALPQIAKALEHSVSRPPSPLYAQLSDLLQRQLNGLLTAEPEQTNIDVGTATGASAAAMNRVQTKSDMLLKATGAEA
;
A
#
# COMPACT_ATOMS: atom_id res chain seq x y z
N MET A 1 23.02 77.47 39.86
CA MET A 1 22.45 76.71 38.74
C MET A 1 23.31 75.51 38.32
N ARG A 2 23.76 74.57 39.19
CA ARG A 2 24.59 73.41 38.86
C ARG A 2 24.23 72.12 39.66
N ARG A 3 23.04 72.03 40.29
CA ARG A 3 22.60 70.85 41.07
C ARG A 3 21.36 70.14 40.51
N SER A 4 20.70 70.65 39.46
CA SER A 4 19.46 70.07 38.93
C SER A 4 19.64 69.14 37.71
N ILE A 5 20.85 69.04 37.15
CA ILE A 5 21.12 68.23 35.93
C ILE A 5 21.51 66.78 36.22
N ARG A 6 21.96 66.47 37.48
CA ARG A 6 22.39 65.09 37.80
C ARG A 6 21.27 64.12 38.22
N ILE A 7 20.04 64.59 38.51
CA ILE A 7 18.93 63.75 38.93
C ILE A 7 18.11 63.26 37.73
N VAL A 8 18.12 64.03 36.62
CA VAL A 8 17.37 63.66 35.40
C VAL A 8 18.09 62.54 34.60
N SER A 9 19.41 62.51 34.65
CA SER A 9 20.22 61.47 33.96
C SER A 9 20.15 60.10 34.63
N GLY A 10 19.83 60.03 35.94
CA GLY A 10 19.67 58.74 36.65
C GLY A 10 18.32 58.07 36.43
N LEU A 11 17.23 58.86 36.20
CA LEU A 11 15.91 58.33 35.95
C LEU A 11 15.73 57.80 34.51
N ILE A 12 16.43 58.39 33.54
CA ILE A 12 16.40 57.88 32.15
C ILE A 12 17.21 56.58 32.01
N GLY A 13 18.30 56.41 32.76
CA GLY A 13 19.04 55.16 32.79
C GLY A 13 18.28 53.99 33.42
N LEU A 14 17.41 54.25 34.40
CA LEU A 14 16.61 53.20 35.06
C LEU A 14 15.43 52.75 34.20
N LEU A 15 14.89 53.62 33.36
CA LEU A 15 13.81 53.28 32.40
C LEU A 15 14.31 52.43 31.23
N PHE A 16 15.59 52.48 30.85
CA PHE A 16 16.18 51.64 29.81
C PHE A 16 16.61 50.26 30.33
N VAL A 17 16.87 50.08 31.62
CA VAL A 17 17.20 48.79 32.22
C VAL A 17 15.96 47.93 32.48
N LEU A 18 14.77 48.54 32.64
CA LEU A 18 13.51 47.82 32.77
C LEU A 18 12.81 47.51 31.43
N ALA A 19 13.25 48.11 30.32
CA ALA A 19 12.77 47.80 28.98
C ALA A 19 13.47 46.63 28.31
N GLY A 20 14.44 46.00 29.00
CA GLY A 20 15.18 44.80 28.55
C GLY A 20 14.49 43.49 28.94
N VAL A 21 13.22 43.50 29.38
CA VAL A 21 12.39 42.26 29.33
C VAL A 21 12.11 42.02 27.86
N ALA A 22 12.90 41.12 27.27
CA ALA A 22 12.71 40.63 25.93
C ALA A 22 11.23 40.21 25.79
N TRP A 23 10.45 41.03 25.11
CA TRP A 23 9.15 40.64 24.62
C TRP A 23 9.43 39.58 23.54
N SER A 24 9.59 38.34 23.98
CA SER A 24 9.51 37.19 23.09
C SER A 24 8.07 37.19 22.59
N GLY A 25 7.87 37.79 21.41
CA GLY A 25 6.61 37.68 20.70
C GLY A 25 6.12 36.23 20.71
N PRO A 26 4.87 35.95 20.52
CA PRO A 26 4.35 34.60 20.49
C PRO A 26 5.27 33.79 19.55
N LYS A 27 5.90 32.73 20.10
CA LYS A 27 6.71 31.82 19.28
C LYS A 27 5.81 31.34 18.15
N GLN A 28 6.28 31.48 16.91
CA GLN A 28 5.58 30.90 15.78
C GLN A 28 5.54 29.38 15.94
N PRO A 29 4.43 28.71 15.62
CA PRO A 29 4.37 27.25 15.68
C PRO A 29 5.42 26.67 14.74
N VAL A 30 6.01 25.55 15.14
CA VAL A 30 6.95 24.78 14.32
C VAL A 30 6.19 24.23 13.11
N PRO A 31 6.57 24.60 11.87
CA PRO A 31 5.93 24.03 10.70
C PRO A 31 6.38 22.57 10.51
N VAL A 32 5.43 21.69 10.19
CA VAL A 32 5.67 20.28 9.82
C VAL A 32 4.91 20.00 8.55
N SER A 33 5.60 19.48 7.55
CA SER A 33 5.02 19.14 6.26
C SER A 33 5.16 17.64 5.97
N ILE A 34 4.07 16.98 5.56
CA ILE A 34 4.07 15.55 5.22
C ILE A 34 3.55 15.37 3.80
N LEU A 35 4.35 14.75 2.92
CA LEU A 35 3.92 14.38 1.59
C LEU A 35 3.10 13.08 1.63
N MET A 36 1.88 13.11 1.07
CA MET A 36 0.99 11.93 0.99
C MET A 36 0.40 11.77 -0.41
N PRO A 37 0.11 10.54 -0.88
CA PRO A 37 -0.73 10.31 -2.04
C PRO A 37 -2.08 11.00 -1.89
N ALA A 38 -2.65 11.46 -3.01
CA ALA A 38 -3.90 12.22 -3.01
C ALA A 38 -5.02 11.60 -2.15
N PRO A 39 -5.34 10.28 -2.22
CA PRO A 39 -6.43 9.71 -1.43
C PRO A 39 -6.18 9.78 0.08
N TYR A 40 -4.93 9.59 0.52
CA TYR A 40 -4.56 9.67 1.93
C TYR A 40 -4.53 11.11 2.45
N ALA A 41 -4.06 12.05 1.62
CA ALA A 41 -4.10 13.48 1.94
C ALA A 41 -5.55 13.95 2.14
N ASP A 42 -6.44 13.61 1.20
CA ASP A 42 -7.86 13.95 1.25
C ASP A 42 -8.54 13.32 2.49
N ALA A 43 -8.21 12.08 2.82
CA ALA A 43 -8.72 11.37 4.00
C ALA A 43 -8.17 11.89 5.34
N SER A 44 -7.07 12.64 5.32
CA SER A 44 -6.43 13.17 6.53
C SER A 44 -6.86 14.61 6.88
N THR A 45 -7.64 15.27 6.04
CA THR A 45 -7.97 16.70 6.19
C THR A 45 -8.53 17.04 7.59
N GLN A 46 -9.54 16.31 8.06
CA GLN A 46 -10.15 16.54 9.38
C GLN A 46 -9.20 16.26 10.53
N LEU A 47 -8.36 15.24 10.41
CA LEU A 47 -7.33 14.89 11.39
C LEU A 47 -6.26 15.98 11.49
N VAL A 48 -5.82 16.54 10.36
CA VAL A 48 -4.87 17.67 10.32
C VAL A 48 -5.47 18.92 10.99
N GLU A 49 -6.72 19.22 10.71
CA GLU A 49 -7.42 20.33 11.39
C GLU A 49 -7.53 20.10 12.90
N ALA A 50 -7.83 18.88 13.33
CA ALA A 50 -7.92 18.53 14.74
C ALA A 50 -6.53 18.64 15.42
N PHE A 51 -5.49 18.08 14.81
CA PHE A 51 -4.11 18.22 15.26
C PHE A 51 -3.71 19.70 15.43
N ASN A 52 -3.98 20.55 14.43
CA ASN A 52 -3.63 21.96 14.46
C ASN A 52 -4.41 22.76 15.51
N ARG A 53 -5.65 22.33 15.84
CA ARG A 53 -6.39 22.93 16.97
C ARG A 53 -5.78 22.54 18.33
N GLU A 54 -5.39 21.30 18.50
CA GLU A 54 -4.81 20.75 19.73
C GLU A 54 -3.42 21.32 19.98
N HIS A 55 -2.60 21.46 18.93
CA HIS A 55 -1.22 21.96 19.01
C HIS A 55 -1.09 23.46 18.69
N ARG A 56 -2.18 24.23 18.86
CA ARG A 56 -2.19 25.66 18.54
C ARG A 56 -1.05 26.40 19.22
N GLY A 57 -0.20 27.08 18.41
CA GLY A 57 0.93 27.87 18.86
C GLY A 57 2.21 27.06 19.17
N THR A 58 2.19 25.73 18.99
CA THR A 58 3.35 24.86 19.18
C THR A 58 3.79 24.19 17.88
N ILE A 59 2.87 23.52 17.18
CA ILE A 59 3.14 22.82 15.90
C ILE A 59 2.04 23.20 14.91
N GLN A 60 2.42 23.40 13.64
CA GLN A 60 1.49 23.59 12.52
C GLN A 60 1.76 22.50 11.50
N LEU A 61 0.84 21.54 11.41
CA LEU A 61 0.92 20.44 10.43
C LEU A 61 0.27 20.85 9.12
N GLU A 62 0.96 20.57 8.02
CA GLU A 62 0.47 20.63 6.65
C GLU A 62 0.66 19.28 5.97
N VAL A 63 -0.34 18.80 5.24
CA VAL A 63 -0.22 17.63 4.37
C VAL A 63 -0.13 18.12 2.92
N ILE A 64 1.01 17.84 2.29
CA ILE A 64 1.24 18.12 0.87
C ILE A 64 0.59 17.00 0.06
N ARG A 65 -0.41 17.38 -0.72
CA ARG A 65 -1.16 16.46 -1.58
C ARG A 65 -0.35 16.11 -2.82
N GLY A 66 0.16 14.88 -2.87
CA GLY A 66 0.93 14.34 -3.99
C GLY A 66 0.05 13.74 -5.10
N PRO A 67 0.68 13.17 -6.14
CA PRO A 67 0.00 12.42 -7.19
C PRO A 67 -0.82 11.24 -6.65
N LEU A 68 -1.75 10.74 -7.49
CA LEU A 68 -2.56 9.54 -7.19
C LEU A 68 -1.74 8.26 -7.39
N GLU A 69 -0.98 8.19 -8.49
CA GLU A 69 -0.26 6.99 -8.91
C GLU A 69 0.99 6.78 -8.03
N THR A 70 1.18 5.55 -7.58
CA THR A 70 2.26 5.15 -6.64
C THR A 70 3.65 5.49 -7.19
N GLU A 71 3.91 5.21 -8.46
CA GLU A 71 5.18 5.52 -9.11
C GLU A 71 5.43 7.01 -9.18
N SER A 72 4.41 7.80 -9.55
CA SER A 72 4.52 9.25 -9.71
C SER A 72 4.85 9.97 -8.40
N ILE A 73 4.29 9.54 -7.27
CA ILE A 73 4.61 10.14 -5.96
C ILE A 73 6.02 9.73 -5.51
N SER A 74 6.44 8.49 -5.78
CA SER A 74 7.83 8.05 -5.52
C SER A 74 8.83 8.88 -6.31
N ASP A 75 8.58 9.10 -7.60
CA ASP A 75 9.44 9.90 -8.47
C ASP A 75 9.52 11.37 -8.01
N LEU A 76 8.40 11.95 -7.58
CA LEU A 76 8.36 13.29 -6.99
C LEU A 76 9.22 13.37 -5.73
N ALA A 77 9.07 12.42 -4.81
CA ALA A 77 9.83 12.38 -3.57
C ALA A 77 11.33 12.20 -3.83
N ILE A 78 11.72 11.25 -4.71
CA ILE A 78 13.12 11.02 -5.09
C ILE A 78 13.73 12.27 -5.74
N SER A 79 13.01 12.91 -6.65
CA SER A 79 13.49 14.13 -7.32
C SER A 79 13.76 15.25 -6.30
N SER A 80 12.87 15.44 -5.32
CA SER A 80 13.05 16.42 -4.26
C SER A 80 14.26 16.09 -3.36
N LEU A 81 14.41 14.81 -2.99
CA LEU A 81 15.53 14.33 -2.16
C LEU A 81 16.88 14.48 -2.84
N LEU A 82 16.96 14.20 -4.15
CA LEU A 82 18.20 14.36 -4.94
C LEU A 82 18.62 15.83 -5.11
N LEU A 83 17.65 16.75 -5.16
CA LEU A 83 17.93 18.19 -5.23
C LEU A 83 18.42 18.76 -3.89
N GLY A 84 18.25 18.02 -2.78
CA GLY A 84 18.71 18.43 -1.45
C GLY A 84 17.88 19.54 -0.81
N ASP A 85 16.75 19.91 -1.39
CA ASP A 85 15.81 20.91 -0.90
C ASP A 85 14.40 20.26 -0.86
N THR A 86 14.17 19.48 0.20
CA THR A 86 12.89 18.80 0.38
C THR A 86 11.94 19.70 1.17
N PRO A 87 10.76 20.03 0.61
CA PRO A 87 9.78 20.88 1.28
C PRO A 87 8.91 20.12 2.31
N PHE A 88 9.33 18.91 2.72
CA PHE A 88 8.59 18.07 3.66
C PHE A 88 9.49 17.39 4.67
N ASP A 89 8.96 17.18 5.89
CA ASP A 89 9.64 16.55 7.02
C ASP A 89 9.46 15.04 7.02
N ALA A 90 8.32 14.57 6.53
CA ALA A 90 7.97 13.15 6.48
C ALA A 90 7.27 12.80 5.16
N LEU A 91 7.25 11.50 4.86
CA LEU A 91 6.68 10.93 3.65
C LEU A 91 5.78 9.75 4.01
N LEU A 92 4.55 9.72 3.48
CA LEU A 92 3.74 8.50 3.45
C LEU A 92 4.20 7.64 2.27
N MET A 93 4.78 6.48 2.57
CA MET A 93 5.41 5.62 1.58
C MET A 93 4.79 4.23 1.50
N ASP A 94 4.79 3.66 0.30
CA ASP A 94 4.50 2.24 0.08
C ASP A 94 5.56 1.37 0.75
N VAL A 95 5.17 0.17 1.16
CA VAL A 95 6.06 -0.79 1.84
C VAL A 95 7.29 -1.15 1.00
N THR A 96 7.19 -1.12 -0.32
CA THR A 96 8.27 -1.51 -1.24
C THR A 96 9.33 -0.42 -1.44
N TRP A 97 9.07 0.83 -1.05
CA TRP A 97 10.04 1.91 -1.24
C TRP A 97 11.11 1.93 -0.15
N LEU A 98 10.78 1.37 1.03
CA LEU A 98 11.64 1.46 2.22
C LEU A 98 13.09 1.05 1.96
N PRO A 99 13.38 -0.12 1.36
CA PRO A 99 14.78 -0.54 1.17
C PRO A 99 15.60 0.47 0.36
N LYS A 100 15.04 1.01 -0.71
CA LYS A 100 15.72 2.00 -1.57
C LYS A 100 15.99 3.31 -0.83
N TYR A 101 15.00 3.81 -0.10
CA TYR A 101 15.13 5.10 0.60
C TYR A 101 16.06 5.01 1.81
N ALA A 102 16.01 3.90 2.54
CA ALA A 102 16.91 3.64 3.67
C ALA A 102 18.35 3.42 3.21
N GLU A 103 18.58 2.64 2.13
CA GLU A 103 19.91 2.43 1.55
C GLU A 103 20.53 3.72 1.03
N ALA A 104 19.72 4.60 0.45
CA ALA A 104 20.15 5.92 0.00
C ALA A 104 20.46 6.90 1.16
N GLY A 105 20.16 6.52 2.42
CA GLY A 105 20.38 7.35 3.61
C GLY A 105 19.46 8.56 3.70
N TRP A 106 18.28 8.50 3.10
CA TRP A 106 17.29 9.59 3.10
C TRP A 106 16.35 9.58 4.30
N LEU A 107 16.28 8.45 5.02
CA LEU A 107 15.37 8.27 6.16
C LEU A 107 16.11 8.34 7.48
N GLU A 108 15.43 8.83 8.51
CA GLU A 108 15.89 8.80 9.89
C GLU A 108 15.28 7.56 10.59
N PRO A 109 16.08 6.74 11.31
CA PRO A 109 15.56 5.62 12.08
C PRO A 109 14.54 6.08 13.12
N LEU A 110 13.44 5.36 13.24
CA LEU A 110 12.35 5.66 14.16
C LEU A 110 12.50 4.98 15.54
N ASP A 111 13.51 4.10 15.72
CA ASP A 111 13.77 3.37 16.97
C ASP A 111 13.86 4.26 18.22
N PRO A 112 14.38 5.52 18.18
CA PRO A 112 14.39 6.38 19.36
C PRO A 112 13.01 6.83 19.83
N TRP A 113 11.99 6.75 18.97
CA TRP A 113 10.66 7.30 19.23
C TRP A 113 9.54 6.26 19.29
N PHE A 114 9.74 5.06 18.72
CA PHE A 114 8.72 4.02 18.64
C PHE A 114 9.29 2.69 19.14
N ASP A 115 8.63 2.13 20.16
CA ASP A 115 9.02 0.86 20.75
C ASP A 115 8.54 -0.34 19.91
N GLN A 116 9.35 -1.39 19.87
CA GLN A 116 8.98 -2.66 19.24
C GLN A 116 7.67 -3.22 19.84
N SER A 117 7.43 -3.06 21.13
CA SER A 117 6.21 -3.52 21.78
C SER A 117 4.94 -2.86 21.23
N ALA A 118 5.03 -1.61 20.77
CA ALA A 118 3.91 -0.93 20.10
C ALA A 118 3.69 -1.47 18.67
N LEU A 119 4.75 -1.82 17.96
CA LEU A 119 4.66 -2.47 16.66
C LEU A 119 4.04 -3.88 16.78
N ASP A 120 4.34 -4.61 17.84
CA ASP A 120 3.80 -5.96 18.09
C ASP A 120 2.29 -5.97 18.36
N GLN A 121 1.69 -4.85 18.74
CA GLN A 121 0.24 -4.69 18.88
C GLN A 121 -0.51 -4.50 17.56
N LEU A 122 0.21 -4.32 16.48
CA LEU A 122 -0.38 -4.17 15.16
C LEU A 122 -0.69 -5.55 14.56
N ILE A 123 -1.63 -5.59 13.63
CA ILE A 123 -1.95 -6.80 12.87
C ILE A 123 -0.75 -7.25 12.03
N LEU A 124 -0.59 -8.55 11.79
CA LEU A 124 0.60 -9.11 11.12
C LEU A 124 0.95 -8.39 9.82
N GLY A 125 -0.01 -8.16 8.92
CA GLY A 125 0.24 -7.49 7.65
C GLY A 125 0.77 -6.05 7.80
N ALA A 126 0.44 -5.35 8.90
CA ALA A 126 0.97 -4.01 9.19
C ALA A 126 2.39 -4.04 9.77
N ARG A 127 2.79 -5.15 10.40
CA ARG A 127 4.15 -5.30 10.97
C ARG A 127 5.21 -5.55 9.91
N LEU A 128 4.82 -6.07 8.74
CA LEU A 128 5.74 -6.41 7.66
C LEU A 128 6.26 -5.15 6.94
N GLY A 129 7.54 -5.18 6.53
CA GLY A 129 8.14 -4.16 5.67
C GLY A 129 8.33 -2.79 6.34
N ASN A 130 8.56 -2.74 7.66
CA ASN A 130 8.83 -1.50 8.39
C ASN A 130 10.31 -1.33 8.80
N HIS A 131 11.07 -2.42 8.71
CA HIS A 131 12.50 -2.44 9.03
C HIS A 131 13.35 -2.62 7.78
N TYR A 132 14.54 -2.05 7.81
CA TYR A 132 15.60 -2.30 6.86
C TYR A 132 16.93 -2.42 7.62
N LYS A 133 17.69 -3.53 7.41
CA LYS A 133 18.93 -3.83 8.14
C LYS A 133 18.76 -3.64 9.66
N ASP A 134 17.71 -4.28 10.20
CA ASP A 134 17.34 -4.29 11.64
C ASP A 134 16.97 -2.93 12.26
N GLN A 135 16.82 -1.86 11.49
CA GLN A 135 16.37 -0.55 11.95
C GLN A 135 14.94 -0.28 11.49
N LEU A 136 14.13 0.31 12.36
CA LEU A 136 12.78 0.76 12.07
C LEU A 136 12.81 2.10 11.34
N TYR A 137 12.25 2.18 10.15
CA TYR A 137 12.22 3.42 9.36
C TYR A 137 10.81 3.87 8.97
N ARG A 138 9.81 3.00 9.13
CA ARG A 138 8.47 3.26 8.66
C ARG A 138 7.47 2.87 9.74
N TRP A 139 6.55 3.79 10.09
CA TRP A 139 5.48 3.53 11.04
C TRP A 139 4.14 3.35 10.31
N PRO A 140 3.46 2.20 10.43
CA PRO A 140 2.29 1.88 9.63
C PRO A 140 1.11 2.82 9.89
N LEU A 141 0.50 3.32 8.81
CA LEU A 141 -0.69 4.16 8.84
C LEU A 141 -1.96 3.41 8.42
N GLY A 142 -1.82 2.49 7.47
CA GLY A 142 -2.90 1.64 6.98
C GLY A 142 -2.39 0.25 6.63
N ALA A 143 -3.22 -0.78 6.86
CA ALA A 143 -2.91 -2.17 6.57
C ALA A 143 -3.77 -2.64 5.39
N ASP A 144 -3.17 -2.75 4.21
CA ASP A 144 -3.87 -3.24 3.03
C ASP A 144 -3.29 -4.58 2.55
N VAL A 145 -4.18 -5.43 2.07
CA VAL A 145 -3.86 -6.72 1.43
C VAL A 145 -4.78 -6.96 0.25
N GLY A 146 -4.31 -7.70 -0.74
CA GLY A 146 -5.16 -8.13 -1.84
C GLY A 146 -6.19 -9.15 -1.38
N VAL A 147 -7.44 -8.96 -1.80
CA VAL A 147 -8.57 -9.85 -1.47
C VAL A 147 -9.41 -10.14 -2.69
N LEU A 148 -10.10 -11.28 -2.66
CA LEU A 148 -11.09 -11.66 -3.66
C LEU A 148 -12.49 -11.25 -3.19
N TYR A 149 -13.13 -10.37 -3.96
CA TYR A 149 -14.54 -10.02 -3.84
C TYR A 149 -15.38 -10.98 -4.69
N TRP A 150 -16.52 -11.42 -4.16
CA TRP A 150 -17.39 -12.34 -4.85
C TRP A 150 -18.88 -12.00 -4.65
N ARG A 151 -19.72 -12.39 -5.59
CA ARG A 151 -21.16 -12.11 -5.61
C ARG A 151 -21.95 -13.19 -4.89
N LYS A 152 -22.44 -12.88 -3.67
CA LYS A 152 -23.25 -13.80 -2.85
C LYS A 152 -24.63 -14.13 -3.46
N ASP A 153 -25.12 -13.26 -4.33
CA ASP A 153 -26.38 -13.47 -5.05
C ASP A 153 -26.24 -14.34 -6.31
N LEU A 154 -25.02 -14.68 -6.70
CA LEU A 154 -24.72 -15.53 -7.85
C LEU A 154 -24.26 -16.93 -7.46
N MET A 155 -23.77 -17.13 -6.25
CA MET A 155 -23.23 -18.40 -5.76
C MET A 155 -23.36 -18.52 -4.24
N GLU A 156 -23.45 -19.75 -3.73
CA GLU A 156 -23.61 -20.04 -2.29
C GLU A 156 -22.31 -19.89 -1.48
N ALA A 157 -21.18 -20.15 -2.11
CA ALA A 157 -19.84 -20.06 -1.49
C ALA A 157 -18.82 -19.55 -2.50
N PRO A 158 -17.75 -18.86 -2.03
CA PRO A 158 -16.66 -18.44 -2.89
C PRO A 158 -15.82 -19.64 -3.38
N PRO A 159 -15.16 -19.53 -4.55
CA PRO A 159 -14.21 -20.54 -5.01
C PRO A 159 -13.00 -20.59 -4.07
N SER A 160 -12.44 -21.78 -3.89
CA SER A 160 -11.22 -22.01 -3.12
C SER A 160 -10.02 -22.39 -3.99
N THR A 161 -10.26 -22.82 -5.24
CA THR A 161 -9.19 -23.22 -6.17
C THR A 161 -9.22 -22.41 -7.46
N PRO A 162 -8.07 -22.29 -8.17
CA PRO A 162 -7.99 -21.64 -9.48
C PRO A 162 -9.00 -22.23 -10.49
N GLN A 163 -9.13 -23.55 -10.50
CA GLN A 163 -10.06 -24.24 -11.39
C GLN A 163 -11.52 -23.87 -11.08
N GLN A 164 -11.92 -23.88 -9.79
CA GLN A 164 -13.29 -23.51 -9.39
C GLN A 164 -13.61 -22.05 -9.78
N LEU A 165 -12.67 -21.12 -9.58
CA LEU A 165 -12.86 -19.73 -9.97
C LEU A 165 -13.09 -19.61 -11.47
N SER A 166 -12.24 -20.27 -12.28
CA SER A 166 -12.34 -20.23 -13.74
C SER A 166 -13.67 -20.84 -14.22
N ASP A 167 -14.06 -22.01 -13.71
CA ASP A 167 -15.27 -22.70 -14.11
C ASP A 167 -16.54 -21.91 -13.78
N ILE A 168 -16.61 -21.33 -12.57
CA ILE A 168 -17.74 -20.50 -12.15
C ILE A 168 -17.80 -19.24 -13.00
N ALA A 169 -16.66 -18.57 -13.22
CA ALA A 169 -16.56 -17.36 -14.03
C ALA A 169 -17.07 -17.61 -15.46
N ILE A 170 -16.57 -18.64 -16.12
CA ILE A 170 -16.97 -19.02 -17.49
C ILE A 170 -18.47 -19.34 -17.53
N LYS A 171 -18.98 -20.15 -16.59
CA LYS A 171 -20.39 -20.54 -16.53
C LYS A 171 -21.31 -19.32 -16.38
N LEU A 172 -20.96 -18.37 -15.54
CA LEU A 172 -21.77 -17.15 -15.33
C LEU A 172 -21.76 -16.23 -16.54
N VAL A 173 -20.64 -16.12 -17.25
CA VAL A 173 -20.54 -15.38 -18.51
C VAL A 173 -21.37 -16.08 -19.60
N GLN A 174 -21.21 -17.38 -19.83
CA GLN A 174 -21.93 -18.13 -20.83
C GLN A 174 -23.45 -18.15 -20.60
N SER A 175 -23.89 -18.10 -19.35
CA SER A 175 -25.29 -18.01 -18.99
C SER A 175 -25.86 -16.58 -18.99
N ASN A 176 -25.08 -15.59 -19.43
CA ASN A 176 -25.43 -14.16 -19.45
C ASN A 176 -25.88 -13.62 -18.07
N ARG A 177 -25.35 -14.19 -16.98
CA ARG A 177 -25.61 -13.70 -15.62
C ARG A 177 -24.74 -12.50 -15.27
N VAL A 178 -23.56 -12.41 -15.88
CA VAL A 178 -22.62 -11.29 -15.82
C VAL A 178 -21.95 -11.12 -17.19
N THR A 179 -21.45 -9.92 -17.45
CA THR A 179 -20.64 -9.64 -18.66
C THR A 179 -19.22 -10.15 -18.50
N ASN A 180 -18.67 -10.05 -17.28
CA ASN A 180 -17.30 -10.42 -16.95
C ASN A 180 -17.29 -11.46 -15.82
N GLY A 181 -16.51 -12.51 -15.95
CA GLY A 181 -16.39 -13.51 -14.88
C GLY A 181 -15.52 -12.97 -13.73
N PHE A 182 -14.26 -12.67 -14.01
CA PHE A 182 -13.29 -12.18 -13.03
C PHE A 182 -12.55 -10.95 -13.55
N VAL A 183 -12.54 -9.86 -12.77
CA VAL A 183 -11.85 -8.61 -13.08
C VAL A 183 -10.74 -8.34 -12.06
N TRP A 184 -9.58 -7.89 -12.55
CA TRP A 184 -8.35 -7.70 -11.77
C TRP A 184 -7.40 -6.74 -12.46
N GLN A 185 -6.30 -6.34 -11.79
CA GLN A 185 -5.33 -5.35 -12.24
C GLN A 185 -4.30 -6.01 -13.16
N GLY A 186 -4.51 -5.99 -14.47
CA GLY A 186 -3.61 -6.59 -15.47
C GLY A 186 -2.83 -5.56 -16.29
N ARG A 187 -3.03 -4.26 -16.07
CA ARG A 187 -2.22 -3.19 -16.69
C ARG A 187 -0.75 -3.34 -16.27
N GLN A 188 0.18 -2.92 -17.13
CA GLN A 188 1.60 -2.89 -16.78
C GLN A 188 1.88 -1.78 -15.76
N TYR A 189 1.79 -2.10 -14.49
CA TYR A 189 2.10 -1.27 -13.31
C TYR A 189 2.14 -2.16 -12.07
N GLU A 190 2.42 -1.59 -10.89
CA GLU A 190 2.63 -2.33 -9.63
C GLU A 190 1.48 -3.27 -9.25
N GLY A 191 0.23 -2.91 -9.56
CA GLY A 191 -0.94 -3.77 -9.32
C GLY A 191 -0.85 -5.14 -9.99
N LEU A 192 -0.21 -5.25 -11.16
CA LEU A 192 0.02 -6.54 -11.82
C LEU A 192 1.00 -7.42 -11.04
N SER A 193 2.07 -6.84 -10.51
CA SER A 193 3.03 -7.55 -9.63
C SER A 193 2.35 -8.06 -8.37
N CYS A 194 1.48 -7.25 -7.74
CA CYS A 194 0.71 -7.66 -6.57
C CYS A 194 -0.21 -8.85 -6.88
N ASN A 195 -0.96 -8.79 -7.99
CA ASN A 195 -1.81 -9.93 -8.42
C ASN A 195 -0.99 -11.20 -8.66
N PHE A 196 0.14 -11.05 -9.34
CA PHE A 196 1.00 -12.20 -9.64
C PHE A 196 1.55 -12.84 -8.37
N VAL A 197 1.98 -12.07 -7.37
CA VAL A 197 2.49 -12.60 -6.09
C VAL A 197 1.43 -13.45 -5.39
N GLU A 198 0.18 -13.01 -5.36
CA GLU A 198 -0.92 -13.78 -4.76
C GLU A 198 -1.16 -15.11 -5.49
N VAL A 199 -1.18 -15.05 -6.83
CA VAL A 199 -1.35 -16.27 -7.66
C VAL A 199 -0.14 -17.18 -7.52
N LEU A 200 1.08 -16.65 -7.58
CA LEU A 200 2.32 -17.40 -7.44
C LEU A 200 2.35 -18.23 -6.14
N HIS A 201 2.03 -17.60 -5.02
CA HIS A 201 1.93 -18.28 -3.72
C HIS A 201 0.80 -19.32 -3.71
N GLY A 202 -0.35 -19.02 -4.29
CA GLY A 202 -1.47 -19.95 -4.46
C GLY A 202 -1.10 -21.17 -5.29
N PHE A 203 -0.08 -21.10 -6.16
CA PHE A 203 0.49 -22.21 -6.93
C PHE A 203 1.71 -22.85 -6.26
N GLY A 204 2.01 -22.48 -5.00
CA GLY A 204 3.11 -23.04 -4.21
C GLY A 204 4.49 -22.51 -4.59
N GLY A 205 4.55 -21.38 -5.29
CA GLY A 205 5.80 -20.67 -5.61
C GLY A 205 6.04 -19.46 -4.70
N GLN A 206 7.19 -18.85 -4.86
CA GLN A 206 7.57 -17.62 -4.17
C GLN A 206 8.49 -16.78 -5.06
N TRP A 207 8.48 -15.46 -4.88
CA TRP A 207 9.35 -14.58 -5.66
C TRP A 207 10.79 -14.64 -5.16
N ILE A 208 10.96 -14.67 -3.84
CA ILE A 208 12.26 -14.83 -3.16
C ILE A 208 12.17 -16.05 -2.26
N ASN A 209 13.21 -16.87 -2.28
CA ASN A 209 13.38 -17.94 -1.32
C ASN A 209 13.82 -17.37 0.03
N PRO A 210 13.02 -17.50 1.10
CA PRO A 210 13.35 -16.92 2.40
C PRO A 210 14.57 -17.58 3.08
N ALA A 211 14.99 -18.77 2.63
CA ALA A 211 16.11 -19.47 3.22
C ALA A 211 17.47 -18.97 2.72
N ASN A 212 17.53 -18.44 1.50
CA ASN A 212 18.80 -18.03 0.87
C ASN A 212 18.76 -16.65 0.19
N GLY A 213 17.59 -15.96 0.17
CA GLY A 213 17.42 -14.65 -0.45
C GLY A 213 17.47 -14.65 -1.98
N GLN A 214 17.43 -15.82 -2.64
CA GLN A 214 17.50 -15.90 -4.10
C GLN A 214 16.13 -15.77 -4.75
N LEU A 215 16.09 -15.20 -5.95
CA LEU A 215 14.89 -15.15 -6.76
C LEU A 215 14.53 -16.56 -7.28
N GLU A 216 13.22 -16.88 -7.35
CA GLU A 216 12.70 -18.18 -7.80
C GLU A 216 11.59 -18.05 -8.86
N LEU A 217 11.71 -17.09 -9.77
CA LEU A 217 10.72 -16.87 -10.83
C LEU A 217 10.87 -17.82 -12.03
N ASP A 218 11.95 -18.57 -12.14
CA ASP A 218 12.13 -19.63 -13.14
C ASP A 218 11.52 -20.97 -12.73
N SER A 219 10.82 -21.01 -11.58
CA SER A 219 10.17 -22.21 -11.06
C SER A 219 8.97 -22.66 -11.90
N THR A 220 8.67 -23.95 -11.83
CA THR A 220 7.45 -24.52 -12.44
C THR A 220 6.18 -23.85 -11.88
N SER A 221 6.16 -23.51 -10.59
CA SER A 221 5.03 -22.80 -9.96
C SER A 221 4.83 -21.41 -10.56
N ALA A 222 5.91 -20.66 -10.82
CA ALA A 222 5.82 -19.33 -11.44
C ALA A 222 5.31 -19.43 -12.89
N ALA A 223 5.77 -20.40 -13.64
CA ALA A 223 5.30 -20.64 -15.00
C ALA A 223 3.80 -21.00 -15.02
N ARG A 224 3.34 -21.90 -14.13
CA ARG A 224 1.93 -22.30 -14.01
C ARG A 224 1.04 -21.15 -13.53
N ALA A 225 1.50 -20.31 -12.60
CA ALA A 225 0.80 -19.12 -12.16
C ALA A 225 0.57 -18.14 -13.32
N ALA A 226 1.61 -17.84 -14.10
CA ALA A 226 1.52 -16.98 -15.27
C ALA A 226 0.60 -17.58 -16.36
N GLU A 227 0.67 -18.88 -16.58
CA GLU A 227 -0.19 -19.60 -17.52
C GLU A 227 -1.67 -19.52 -17.11
N TRP A 228 -1.97 -19.73 -15.82
CA TRP A 228 -3.35 -19.61 -15.34
C TRP A 228 -3.88 -18.20 -15.55
N MET A 229 -3.12 -17.14 -15.24
CA MET A 229 -3.55 -15.76 -15.50
C MET A 229 -3.83 -15.52 -16.99
N GLN A 230 -2.99 -16.05 -17.90
CA GLN A 230 -3.23 -15.98 -19.33
C GLN A 230 -4.48 -16.76 -19.74
N SER A 231 -4.70 -17.95 -19.18
CA SER A 231 -5.85 -18.81 -19.45
C SER A 231 -7.20 -18.17 -19.06
N LEU A 232 -7.22 -17.35 -18.01
CA LEU A 232 -8.44 -16.59 -17.64
C LEU A 232 -8.94 -15.71 -18.79
N ILE A 233 -8.01 -15.10 -19.53
CA ILE A 233 -8.33 -14.26 -20.69
C ILE A 233 -8.68 -15.14 -21.91
N ALA A 234 -7.88 -16.14 -22.17
CA ALA A 234 -8.06 -17.02 -23.34
C ALA A 234 -9.39 -17.79 -23.31
N THR A 235 -9.86 -18.18 -22.12
CA THR A 235 -11.13 -18.91 -21.92
C THR A 235 -12.36 -18.02 -21.78
N GLY A 236 -12.15 -16.70 -21.66
CA GLY A 236 -13.23 -15.72 -21.42
C GLY A 236 -13.71 -15.66 -19.96
N ALA A 237 -13.00 -16.31 -19.01
CA ALA A 237 -13.23 -16.12 -17.58
C ALA A 237 -12.96 -14.66 -17.15
N SER A 238 -11.98 -14.02 -17.77
CA SER A 238 -11.70 -12.60 -17.65
C SER A 238 -11.84 -11.90 -19.00
N PRO A 239 -12.37 -10.68 -19.08
CA PRO A 239 -12.38 -9.92 -20.32
C PRO A 239 -10.96 -9.51 -20.70
N ARG A 240 -10.65 -9.45 -22.01
CA ARG A 240 -9.32 -8.99 -22.50
C ARG A 240 -8.98 -7.59 -21.96
N ALA A 241 -9.99 -6.76 -21.67
CA ALA A 241 -9.82 -5.42 -21.12
C ALA A 241 -9.06 -5.37 -19.79
N VAL A 242 -8.99 -6.49 -19.01
CA VAL A 242 -8.23 -6.53 -17.74
C VAL A 242 -6.76 -6.20 -17.94
N THR A 243 -6.19 -6.43 -19.12
CA THR A 243 -4.79 -6.08 -19.46
C THR A 243 -4.50 -4.57 -19.40
N ASN A 244 -5.55 -3.74 -19.33
CA ASN A 244 -5.48 -2.28 -19.16
C ASN A 244 -6.12 -1.79 -17.85
N TYR A 245 -6.65 -2.70 -17.01
CA TYR A 245 -7.35 -2.31 -15.79
C TYR A 245 -6.38 -1.99 -14.66
N SER A 246 -6.73 -0.92 -13.94
CA SER A 246 -6.27 -0.57 -12.61
C SER A 246 -7.29 -0.99 -11.56
N GLU A 247 -7.06 -0.61 -10.30
CA GLU A 247 -8.01 -0.79 -9.19
C GLU A 247 -9.36 -0.14 -9.49
N SER A 248 -9.33 1.09 -10.01
CA SER A 248 -10.54 1.86 -10.33
C SER A 248 -11.38 1.18 -11.41
N ASP A 249 -10.76 0.67 -12.47
CA ASP A 249 -11.46 0.02 -13.58
C ASP A 249 -12.13 -1.27 -13.11
N SER A 250 -11.41 -2.10 -12.36
CA SER A 250 -11.94 -3.34 -11.77
C SER A 250 -13.09 -3.04 -10.81
N LEU A 251 -12.95 -2.00 -9.97
CA LEU A 251 -13.98 -1.58 -9.03
C LEU A 251 -15.24 -1.11 -9.77
N GLN A 252 -15.11 -0.29 -10.80
CA GLN A 252 -16.27 0.18 -11.58
C GLN A 252 -17.04 -0.96 -12.24
N ALA A 253 -16.34 -1.90 -12.89
CA ALA A 253 -16.96 -3.08 -13.50
C ALA A 253 -17.71 -3.94 -12.46
N PHE A 254 -17.12 -4.16 -11.28
CA PHE A 254 -17.76 -4.95 -10.23
C PHE A 254 -18.91 -4.18 -9.56
N LYS A 255 -18.74 -2.89 -9.27
CA LYS A 255 -19.77 -1.99 -8.68
C LYS A 255 -20.98 -1.83 -9.56
N ALA A 256 -20.82 -1.83 -10.89
CA ALA A 256 -21.90 -1.84 -11.87
C ALA A 256 -22.69 -3.16 -11.89
N GLY A 257 -22.18 -4.23 -11.28
CA GLY A 257 -22.79 -5.55 -11.30
C GLY A 257 -22.40 -6.41 -12.50
N ASP A 258 -21.46 -5.92 -13.32
CA ASP A 258 -21.03 -6.57 -14.57
C ASP A 258 -20.05 -7.73 -14.35
N ALA A 259 -19.51 -7.89 -13.14
CA ALA A 259 -18.54 -8.93 -12.82
C ALA A 259 -19.00 -9.84 -11.66
N ALA A 260 -18.63 -11.12 -11.71
CA ALA A 260 -18.88 -12.11 -10.66
C ALA A 260 -17.83 -12.08 -9.56
N PHE A 261 -16.59 -11.88 -9.93
CA PHE A 261 -15.43 -11.79 -9.05
C PHE A 261 -14.61 -10.55 -9.36
N MET A 262 -13.95 -10.00 -8.31
CA MET A 262 -13.00 -8.92 -8.44
C MET A 262 -11.85 -9.13 -7.45
N ARG A 263 -10.60 -9.03 -7.91
CA ARG A 263 -9.47 -8.78 -7.01
C ARG A 263 -9.37 -7.28 -6.77
N ASN A 264 -9.30 -6.86 -5.50
CA ASN A 264 -9.04 -5.47 -5.15
C ASN A 264 -8.54 -5.38 -3.70
N TRP A 265 -8.26 -4.14 -3.24
CA TRP A 265 -7.88 -3.82 -1.87
C TRP A 265 -9.12 -3.62 -0.97
N PRO A 266 -8.98 -3.67 0.37
CA PRO A 266 -10.10 -3.54 1.31
C PRO A 266 -10.95 -2.27 1.18
N TYR A 267 -10.37 -1.14 0.75
CA TYR A 267 -11.11 0.11 0.57
C TYR A 267 -12.32 -0.05 -0.37
N ALA A 268 -12.23 -0.98 -1.32
CA ALA A 268 -13.31 -1.24 -2.26
C ALA A 268 -14.62 -1.69 -1.57
N TRP A 269 -14.52 -2.28 -0.37
CA TRP A 269 -15.71 -2.66 0.39
C TRP A 269 -16.62 -1.47 0.66
N ALA A 270 -16.08 -0.36 1.17
CA ALA A 270 -16.87 0.85 1.45
C ALA A 270 -17.53 1.39 0.17
N GLU A 271 -16.80 1.41 -0.96
CA GLU A 271 -17.33 1.82 -2.25
C GLU A 271 -18.47 0.93 -2.74
N LEU A 272 -18.38 -0.39 -2.50
CA LEU A 272 -19.40 -1.36 -2.91
C LEU A 272 -20.67 -1.32 -2.05
N GLN A 273 -20.62 -0.71 -0.85
CA GLN A 273 -21.77 -0.52 0.03
C GLN A 273 -22.47 0.83 -0.15
N LYS A 274 -21.95 1.72 -1.00
CA LYS A 274 -22.60 3.01 -1.30
C LYS A 274 -23.97 2.83 -1.98
N PRO A 275 -24.89 3.78 -1.82
CA PRO A 275 -26.24 3.70 -2.40
C PRO A 275 -26.29 3.48 -3.92
N GLU A 276 -25.31 4.04 -4.65
CA GLU A 276 -25.20 3.93 -6.11
C GLU A 276 -24.59 2.62 -6.60
N SER A 277 -24.21 1.70 -5.69
CA SER A 277 -23.68 0.40 -6.06
C SER A 277 -24.77 -0.61 -6.39
N ASN A 278 -24.75 -1.20 -7.58
CA ASN A 278 -25.68 -2.24 -8.02
C ASN A 278 -25.47 -3.57 -7.26
N VAL A 279 -24.34 -3.71 -6.56
CA VAL A 279 -23.98 -4.91 -5.79
C VAL A 279 -24.06 -4.71 -4.28
N ARG A 280 -24.60 -3.59 -3.81
CA ARG A 280 -24.77 -3.30 -2.39
C ARG A 280 -25.47 -4.44 -1.66
N GLY A 281 -24.89 -4.92 -0.56
CA GLY A 281 -25.42 -6.03 0.25
C GLY A 281 -25.24 -7.43 -0.37
N LYS A 282 -24.75 -7.54 -1.61
CA LYS A 282 -24.59 -8.79 -2.36
C LYS A 282 -23.17 -9.31 -2.42
N VAL A 283 -22.23 -8.66 -1.72
CA VAL A 283 -20.80 -8.91 -1.84
C VAL A 283 -20.27 -9.69 -0.63
N GLY A 284 -19.34 -10.61 -0.87
CA GLY A 284 -18.47 -11.23 0.12
C GLY A 284 -17.00 -10.96 -0.18
N ILE A 285 -16.15 -11.12 0.84
CA ILE A 285 -14.67 -11.07 0.74
C ILE A 285 -14.11 -12.41 1.14
N THR A 286 -13.07 -12.84 0.46
CA THR A 286 -12.25 -14.01 0.81
C THR A 286 -10.80 -13.79 0.35
N LEU A 287 -9.91 -14.71 0.73
CA LEU A 287 -8.56 -14.79 0.17
C LEU A 287 -8.62 -15.16 -1.31
N MET A 288 -7.54 -14.86 -2.04
CA MET A 288 -7.34 -15.42 -3.38
C MET A 288 -7.31 -16.95 -3.32
N VAL A 289 -7.56 -17.56 -4.47
CA VAL A 289 -7.61 -19.01 -4.62
C VAL A 289 -6.21 -19.64 -4.55
N ALA A 290 -6.14 -20.89 -4.09
CA ALA A 290 -4.90 -21.66 -4.07
C ALA A 290 -5.14 -23.08 -4.63
N GLU A 291 -4.08 -23.71 -5.18
CA GLU A 291 -4.17 -25.10 -5.59
C GLU A 291 -4.40 -26.03 -4.40
N PRO A 292 -4.98 -27.21 -4.62
CA PRO A 292 -5.16 -28.20 -3.57
C PRO A 292 -3.83 -28.52 -2.88
N GLY A 293 -3.78 -28.38 -1.54
CA GLY A 293 -2.58 -28.59 -0.75
C GLY A 293 -1.68 -27.35 -0.61
N GLN A 294 -1.99 -26.24 -1.30
CA GLN A 294 -1.31 -24.97 -1.14
C GLN A 294 -2.11 -24.00 -0.25
N SER A 295 -1.43 -23.00 0.29
CA SER A 295 -2.06 -21.96 1.09
C SER A 295 -2.31 -20.71 0.25
N PRO A 296 -3.50 -20.10 0.35
CA PRO A 296 -3.74 -18.81 -0.28
C PRO A 296 -2.89 -17.73 0.40
N ALA A 297 -2.52 -16.71 -0.36
CA ALA A 297 -1.75 -15.58 0.12
C ALA A 297 -2.41 -14.25 -0.26
N ALA A 298 -2.07 -13.22 0.49
CA ALA A 298 -2.52 -11.85 0.27
C ALA A 298 -1.29 -10.93 0.22
N THR A 299 -1.07 -10.25 -0.89
CA THR A 299 0.05 -9.32 -1.03
C THR A 299 -0.13 -8.12 -0.11
N VAL A 300 0.89 -7.82 0.70
CA VAL A 300 0.91 -6.61 1.54
C VAL A 300 0.97 -5.37 0.67
N GLY A 301 -0.01 -4.48 0.86
CA GLY A 301 -0.10 -3.15 0.24
C GLY A 301 -0.07 -2.02 1.26
N SER A 302 0.52 -2.23 2.43
CA SER A 302 0.43 -1.28 3.54
C SER A 302 1.20 0.01 3.27
N TRP A 303 0.64 1.12 3.76
CA TRP A 303 1.24 2.44 3.72
C TRP A 303 1.68 2.88 5.11
N GLY A 304 2.83 3.55 5.22
CA GLY A 304 3.37 4.01 6.49
C GLY A 304 4.15 5.32 6.38
N LEU A 305 4.25 6.02 7.49
CA LEU A 305 4.95 7.29 7.60
C LEU A 305 6.42 7.05 7.94
N SER A 306 7.30 7.72 7.22
CA SER A 306 8.74 7.74 7.46
C SER A 306 9.23 9.15 7.65
N LEU A 307 10.12 9.36 8.61
CA LEU A 307 10.78 10.62 8.88
C LEU A 307 11.95 10.80 7.92
N LEU A 308 12.07 11.97 7.31
CA LEU A 308 13.22 12.28 6.47
C LEU A 308 14.40 12.72 7.33
N LYS A 309 15.59 12.21 7.01
CA LYS A 309 16.84 12.54 7.72
C LYS A 309 17.19 14.03 7.69
N GLN A 310 16.74 14.74 6.67
CA GLN A 310 16.98 16.18 6.51
C GLN A 310 15.92 17.06 7.18
N SER A 311 14.92 16.46 7.87
CA SER A 311 13.91 17.25 8.58
C SER A 311 14.55 18.16 9.60
N PRO A 312 14.27 19.48 9.56
CA PRO A 312 14.75 20.41 10.58
C PRO A 312 13.98 20.30 11.91
N HIS A 313 12.89 19.54 11.94
CA HIS A 313 11.94 19.45 13.06
C HIS A 313 11.56 17.99 13.40
N PRO A 314 12.51 17.08 13.65
CA PRO A 314 12.24 15.65 13.79
C PRO A 314 11.26 15.33 14.91
N GLU A 315 11.36 15.97 16.09
CA GLU A 315 10.45 15.73 17.22
C GLU A 315 9.01 16.15 16.90
N ALA A 316 8.84 17.30 16.24
CA ALA A 316 7.51 17.77 15.85
C ALA A 316 6.89 16.90 14.73
N ALA A 317 7.71 16.43 13.80
CA ALA A 317 7.27 15.49 12.76
C ALA A 317 6.86 14.14 13.36
N VAL A 318 7.62 13.62 14.32
CA VAL A 318 7.27 12.37 15.05
C VAL A 318 5.97 12.54 15.82
N GLU A 319 5.72 13.69 16.44
CA GLU A 319 4.44 13.97 17.12
C GLU A 319 3.27 13.92 16.13
N ALA A 320 3.44 14.50 14.93
CA ALA A 320 2.44 14.39 13.87
C ALA A 320 2.25 12.94 13.39
N ILE A 321 3.33 12.16 13.26
CA ILE A 321 3.26 10.72 12.92
C ILE A 321 2.46 9.96 13.97
N ARG A 322 2.76 10.14 15.26
CA ARG A 322 2.04 9.50 16.37
C ARG A 322 0.54 9.82 16.35
N TYR A 323 0.22 11.08 16.17
CA TYR A 323 -1.18 11.53 16.11
C TYR A 323 -1.93 10.90 14.93
N LEU A 324 -1.37 11.00 13.73
CA LEU A 324 -1.98 10.47 12.51
C LEU A 324 -2.10 8.93 12.50
N THR A 325 -1.29 8.22 13.26
CA THR A 325 -1.31 6.75 13.37
C THR A 325 -1.96 6.24 14.66
N SER A 326 -2.46 7.12 15.51
CA SER A 326 -3.16 6.75 16.75
C SER A 326 -4.42 5.92 16.44
N GLU A 327 -4.87 5.10 17.39
CA GLU A 327 -6.12 4.32 17.25
C GLU A 327 -7.32 5.22 16.97
N THR A 328 -7.39 6.41 17.58
CA THR A 328 -8.43 7.39 17.30
C THR A 328 -8.42 7.83 15.84
N ALA A 329 -7.26 8.16 15.29
CA ALA A 329 -7.13 8.56 13.90
C ALA A 329 -7.43 7.40 12.92
N GLN A 330 -7.02 6.18 13.25
CA GLN A 330 -7.33 4.98 12.48
C GLN A 330 -8.83 4.71 12.46
N ARG A 331 -9.50 4.80 13.62
CA ARG A 331 -10.94 4.64 13.75
C ARG A 331 -11.69 5.68 12.89
N GLU A 332 -11.30 6.94 12.95
CA GLU A 332 -11.90 8.02 12.15
C GLU A 332 -11.75 7.78 10.65
N ARG A 333 -10.55 7.43 10.17
CA ARG A 333 -10.32 7.10 8.77
C ARG A 333 -11.12 5.88 8.30
N PHE A 334 -11.21 4.85 9.14
CA PHE A 334 -12.03 3.69 8.80
C PHE A 334 -13.52 4.05 8.67
N LEU A 335 -14.07 4.78 9.63
CA LEU A 335 -15.48 5.17 9.63
C LEU A 335 -15.84 6.10 8.46
N ASN A 336 -14.95 7.01 8.11
CA ASN A 336 -15.22 8.02 7.08
C ASN A 336 -14.89 7.54 5.66
N GLN A 337 -13.83 6.74 5.46
CA GLN A 337 -13.33 6.38 4.13
C GLN A 337 -13.10 4.88 3.93
N GLY A 338 -13.22 4.04 4.97
CA GLY A 338 -13.02 2.60 4.89
C GLY A 338 -11.56 2.14 4.83
N TYR A 339 -10.60 3.01 5.19
CA TYR A 339 -9.18 2.62 5.25
C TYR A 339 -8.94 1.64 6.39
N THR A 340 -8.32 0.52 6.06
CA THR A 340 -8.06 -0.57 7.01
C THR A 340 -7.13 -0.13 8.14
N PRO A 341 -7.51 -0.30 9.41
CA PRO A 341 -6.66 0.04 10.55
C PRO A 341 -5.45 -0.87 10.65
N THR A 342 -4.44 -0.45 11.43
CA THR A 342 -3.24 -1.25 11.71
C THR A 342 -3.28 -1.87 13.10
N SER A 343 -3.99 -1.27 14.07
CA SER A 343 -4.11 -1.80 15.43
C SER A 343 -5.00 -3.04 15.45
N GLN A 344 -4.51 -4.12 16.05
CA GLN A 344 -5.22 -5.40 16.15
C GLN A 344 -6.55 -5.26 16.91
N SER A 345 -6.61 -4.40 17.93
CA SER A 345 -7.82 -4.15 18.73
C SER A 345 -9.00 -3.67 17.90
N LEU A 346 -8.75 -2.86 16.86
CA LEU A 346 -9.79 -2.27 16.02
C LEU A 346 -10.50 -3.27 15.12
N PHE A 347 -9.91 -4.41 14.82
CA PHE A 347 -10.56 -5.46 14.01
C PHE A 347 -11.67 -6.22 14.75
N THR A 348 -11.72 -6.10 16.06
CA THR A 348 -12.77 -6.68 16.92
C THR A 348 -13.62 -5.61 17.61
N ASP A 349 -13.41 -4.33 17.28
CA ASP A 349 -14.22 -3.22 17.79
C ASP A 349 -15.67 -3.36 17.30
N PRO A 350 -16.66 -3.45 18.22
CA PRO A 350 -18.06 -3.71 17.84
C PRO A 350 -18.66 -2.65 16.91
N ASP A 351 -18.27 -1.37 17.09
CA ASP A 351 -18.80 -0.29 16.27
C ASP A 351 -18.23 -0.36 14.85
N LEU A 352 -16.93 -0.67 14.71
CA LEU A 352 -16.30 -0.81 13.41
C LEU A 352 -16.83 -2.05 12.66
N VAL A 353 -17.02 -3.16 13.37
CA VAL A 353 -17.60 -4.38 12.78
C VAL A 353 -19.08 -4.15 12.37
N ALA A 354 -19.82 -3.35 13.13
CA ALA A 354 -21.20 -2.98 12.77
C ALA A 354 -21.26 -2.14 11.48
N VAL A 355 -20.27 -1.26 11.26
CA VAL A 355 -20.16 -0.46 10.02
C VAL A 355 -19.66 -1.31 8.85
N SER A 356 -18.71 -2.22 9.09
CA SER A 356 -18.14 -3.07 8.04
C SER A 356 -18.08 -4.53 8.48
N SER A 357 -19.08 -5.31 8.05
CA SER A 357 -19.12 -6.76 8.26
C SER A 357 -17.98 -7.52 7.56
N ALA A 358 -17.20 -6.86 6.72
CA ALA A 358 -16.02 -7.41 6.07
C ALA A 358 -14.78 -7.38 6.97
N LEU A 359 -14.74 -6.54 8.01
CA LEU A 359 -13.55 -6.30 8.83
C LEU A 359 -12.93 -7.59 9.41
N PRO A 360 -13.70 -8.58 9.93
CA PRO A 360 -13.12 -9.84 10.39
C PRO A 360 -12.50 -10.69 9.27
N GLN A 361 -13.03 -10.60 8.03
CA GLN A 361 -12.48 -11.31 6.88
C GLN A 361 -11.18 -10.65 6.38
N ILE A 362 -11.12 -9.31 6.46
CA ILE A 362 -9.90 -8.54 6.16
C ILE A 362 -8.82 -8.88 7.19
N ALA A 363 -9.16 -8.97 8.50
CA ALA A 363 -8.23 -9.41 9.53
C ALA A 363 -7.64 -10.78 9.20
N LYS A 364 -8.49 -11.74 8.81
CA LYS A 364 -8.04 -13.06 8.39
C LYS A 364 -7.12 -13.01 7.17
N ALA A 365 -7.41 -12.15 6.19
CA ALA A 365 -6.55 -11.98 5.03
C ALA A 365 -5.17 -11.40 5.42
N LEU A 366 -5.12 -10.48 6.38
CA LEU A 366 -3.88 -9.92 6.91
C LEU A 366 -3.00 -10.94 7.65
N GLU A 367 -3.57 -12.04 8.16
CA GLU A 367 -2.80 -13.16 8.72
C GLU A 367 -2.09 -14.01 7.64
N HIS A 368 -2.56 -13.93 6.37
CA HIS A 368 -1.97 -14.60 5.21
C HIS A 368 -1.10 -13.66 4.36
N SER A 369 -0.63 -12.58 4.96
CA SER A 369 0.17 -11.56 4.29
C SER A 369 1.50 -12.10 3.80
N VAL A 370 1.83 -11.76 2.55
CA VAL A 370 3.13 -12.03 1.94
C VAL A 370 3.75 -10.74 1.41
N SER A 371 5.05 -10.59 1.63
CA SER A 371 5.80 -9.43 1.18
C SER A 371 6.29 -9.62 -0.26
N ARG A 372 6.37 -8.53 -0.98
CA ARG A 372 7.17 -8.42 -2.20
C ARG A 372 8.65 -8.33 -1.84
N PRO A 373 9.61 -8.55 -2.79
CA PRO A 373 11.04 -8.47 -2.52
C PRO A 373 11.46 -7.22 -1.74
N PRO A 374 12.13 -7.33 -0.56
CA PRO A 374 12.59 -6.18 0.22
C PRO A 374 13.93 -5.63 -0.30
N SER A 375 14.03 -5.39 -1.60
CA SER A 375 15.25 -4.99 -2.29
C SER A 375 15.28 -3.51 -2.61
N PRO A 376 16.43 -2.83 -2.50
CA PRO A 376 16.60 -1.46 -3.03
C PRO A 376 16.32 -1.34 -4.53
N LEU A 377 16.40 -2.46 -5.26
CA LEU A 377 16.12 -2.55 -6.70
C LEU A 377 14.70 -3.04 -7.00
N TYR A 378 13.81 -3.10 -6.00
CA TYR A 378 12.47 -3.63 -6.17
C TYR A 378 11.73 -3.04 -7.39
N ALA A 379 11.78 -1.73 -7.58
CA ALA A 379 11.09 -1.05 -8.68
C ALA A 379 11.53 -1.61 -10.05
N GLN A 380 12.83 -1.90 -10.22
CA GLN A 380 13.38 -2.48 -11.45
C GLN A 380 13.01 -3.95 -11.60
N LEU A 381 13.04 -4.72 -10.50
CA LEU A 381 12.61 -6.13 -10.48
C LEU A 381 11.13 -6.25 -10.85
N SER A 382 10.30 -5.38 -10.28
CA SER A 382 8.86 -5.32 -10.55
C SER A 382 8.57 -4.92 -12.01
N ASP A 383 9.26 -3.93 -12.55
CA ASP A 383 9.12 -3.51 -13.96
C ASP A 383 9.50 -4.64 -14.94
N LEU A 384 10.57 -5.40 -14.66
CA LEU A 384 10.93 -6.57 -15.46
C LEU A 384 9.81 -7.63 -15.46
N LEU A 385 9.22 -7.91 -14.29
CA LEU A 385 8.08 -8.84 -14.14
C LEU A 385 6.85 -8.32 -14.90
N GLN A 386 6.46 -7.07 -14.68
CA GLN A 386 5.30 -6.44 -15.30
C GLN A 386 5.35 -6.50 -16.83
N ARG A 387 6.50 -6.16 -17.42
CA ARG A 387 6.68 -6.21 -18.87
C ARG A 387 6.52 -7.60 -19.46
N GLN A 388 7.09 -8.62 -18.80
CA GLN A 388 6.99 -9.98 -19.30
C GLN A 388 5.57 -10.56 -19.11
N LEU A 389 4.93 -10.30 -17.96
CA LEU A 389 3.55 -10.70 -17.71
C LEU A 389 2.56 -10.00 -18.63
N ASN A 390 2.60 -8.68 -18.73
CA ASN A 390 1.68 -7.94 -19.59
C ASN A 390 1.87 -8.35 -21.07
N GLY A 391 3.11 -8.54 -21.52
CA GLY A 391 3.40 -9.08 -22.84
C GLY A 391 2.79 -10.48 -23.06
N LEU A 392 2.84 -11.36 -22.07
CA LEU A 392 2.21 -12.67 -22.11
C LEU A 392 0.67 -12.59 -22.15
N LEU A 393 0.07 -11.72 -21.33
CA LEU A 393 -1.38 -11.54 -21.21
C LEU A 393 -1.99 -10.87 -22.44
N THR A 394 -1.25 -10.02 -23.15
CA THR A 394 -1.70 -9.31 -24.36
C THR A 394 -1.44 -10.07 -25.65
N ALA A 395 -0.59 -11.11 -25.61
CA ALA A 395 -0.34 -11.95 -26.78
C ALA A 395 -1.65 -12.60 -27.28
N GLU A 396 -1.78 -12.71 -28.62
CA GLU A 396 -2.87 -13.50 -29.19
C GLU A 396 -2.68 -14.95 -28.80
N PRO A 397 -3.72 -15.64 -28.32
CA PRO A 397 -3.61 -17.08 -28.03
C PRO A 397 -3.27 -17.79 -29.34
N GLU A 398 -2.09 -18.38 -29.43
CA GLU A 398 -1.86 -19.38 -30.45
C GLU A 398 -2.93 -20.46 -30.27
N GLN A 399 -3.53 -20.96 -31.37
CA GLN A 399 -4.54 -22.02 -31.34
C GLN A 399 -3.90 -23.35 -30.91
N THR A 400 -3.32 -23.38 -29.74
CA THR A 400 -2.80 -24.57 -29.10
C THR A 400 -3.85 -25.06 -28.08
N ASN A 401 -4.21 -26.32 -28.21
CA ASN A 401 -4.97 -27.05 -27.18
C ASN A 401 -4.26 -26.87 -25.84
N ILE A 402 -4.74 -25.94 -25.01
CA ILE A 402 -4.19 -25.68 -23.68
C ILE A 402 -4.68 -26.82 -22.79
N ASP A 403 -3.84 -27.83 -22.64
CA ASP A 403 -4.00 -28.81 -21.57
C ASP A 403 -3.50 -28.16 -20.27
N VAL A 404 -4.41 -27.86 -19.35
CA VAL A 404 -4.20 -27.09 -18.11
C VAL A 404 -3.17 -27.73 -17.15
N GLY A 405 -2.54 -28.82 -17.57
CA GLY A 405 -1.59 -29.57 -16.75
C GLY A 405 -0.10 -29.32 -17.00
N THR A 406 0.26 -28.68 -18.11
CA THR A 406 1.66 -28.39 -18.46
C THR A 406 1.83 -26.93 -18.79
N ALA A 407 2.71 -26.21 -18.04
CA ALA A 407 3.04 -24.84 -18.35
C ALA A 407 3.46 -24.72 -19.82
N THR A 408 2.79 -23.84 -20.58
CA THR A 408 3.15 -23.61 -21.97
C THR A 408 4.58 -23.10 -22.06
N GLY A 409 5.31 -23.44 -23.11
CA GLY A 409 6.66 -22.94 -23.31
C GLY A 409 6.78 -21.41 -23.27
N ALA A 410 5.70 -20.68 -23.59
CA ALA A 410 5.63 -19.22 -23.53
C ALA A 410 5.68 -18.68 -22.08
N SER A 411 4.87 -19.25 -21.16
CA SER A 411 4.86 -18.85 -19.75
C SER A 411 6.18 -19.16 -19.05
N ALA A 412 6.72 -20.36 -19.26
CA ALA A 412 8.02 -20.74 -18.73
C ALA A 412 9.14 -19.84 -19.30
N ALA A 413 9.14 -19.57 -20.61
CA ALA A 413 10.10 -18.67 -21.24
C ALA A 413 9.99 -17.23 -20.73
N ALA A 414 8.77 -16.74 -20.45
CA ALA A 414 8.57 -15.40 -19.86
C ALA A 414 9.17 -15.33 -18.45
N MET A 415 8.88 -16.28 -17.59
CA MET A 415 9.39 -16.33 -16.21
C MET A 415 10.92 -16.53 -16.17
N ASN A 416 11.48 -17.38 -17.00
CA ASN A 416 12.94 -17.51 -17.16
C ASN A 416 13.60 -16.21 -17.61
N ARG A 417 12.98 -15.43 -18.49
CA ARG A 417 13.51 -14.10 -18.90
C ARG A 417 13.48 -13.10 -17.73
N VAL A 418 12.43 -13.12 -16.90
CA VAL A 418 12.38 -12.29 -15.67
C VAL A 418 13.52 -12.67 -14.76
N GLN A 419 13.64 -13.97 -14.42
CA GLN A 419 14.71 -14.49 -13.55
C GLN A 419 16.09 -14.05 -14.06
N THR A 420 16.42 -14.41 -15.29
CA THR A 420 17.75 -14.14 -15.88
C THR A 420 18.09 -12.63 -15.85
N LYS A 421 17.15 -11.75 -16.22
CA LYS A 421 17.39 -10.30 -16.23
C LYS A 421 17.52 -9.74 -14.83
N SER A 422 16.73 -10.26 -13.88
CA SER A 422 16.80 -9.86 -12.47
C SER A 422 18.13 -10.27 -11.84
N ASP A 423 18.59 -11.49 -12.08
CA ASP A 423 19.90 -11.97 -11.61
C ASP A 423 21.06 -11.15 -12.19
N MET A 424 20.98 -10.80 -13.50
CA MET A 424 21.96 -9.91 -14.13
C MET A 424 21.98 -8.52 -13.48
N LEU A 425 20.82 -7.96 -13.16
CA LEU A 425 20.69 -6.67 -12.49
C LEU A 425 21.30 -6.70 -11.08
N LEU A 426 20.92 -7.68 -10.26
CA LEU A 426 21.45 -7.86 -8.91
C LEU A 426 22.96 -8.04 -8.91
N LYS A 427 23.46 -8.90 -9.81
CA LYS A 427 24.92 -9.13 -9.95
C LYS A 427 25.68 -7.87 -10.39
N ALA A 428 25.12 -7.08 -11.31
CA ALA A 428 25.78 -5.86 -11.82
C ALA A 428 25.87 -4.75 -10.77
N THR A 429 24.93 -4.72 -9.84
CA THR A 429 24.86 -3.69 -8.78
C THR A 429 25.48 -4.15 -7.45
N GLY A 430 25.73 -5.45 -7.28
CA GLY A 430 26.14 -6.02 -5.99
C GLY A 430 25.03 -5.96 -4.93
N ALA A 431 23.77 -5.76 -5.35
CA ALA A 431 22.62 -5.71 -4.45
C ALA A 431 22.10 -7.11 -4.17
N GLU A 432 21.48 -7.29 -3.01
CA GLU A 432 20.69 -8.46 -2.65
C GLU A 432 19.23 -8.28 -3.12
N ALA A 433 18.53 -9.41 -3.32
CA ALA A 433 17.13 -9.41 -3.74
C ALA A 433 16.17 -8.98 -2.62
#